data_efc84073e3b7056198a2ac2fe533b959
#
_entry.id   efc84073e3b7056198a2ac2fe533b959
#
_cell.length_a   1.000
_cell.length_b   1.000
_cell.length_c   1.000
_cell.angle_alpha   90.00
_cell.angle_beta   90.00
_cell.angle_gamma   90.00
#
_symmetry.space_group_name_H-M   'P 1'
#
loop_
_entity.id
_entity.type
_entity.pdbx_description
1 polymer ?
#
loop_
_entity_poly.entity_id
_entity_poly.type
_entity_poly.pdbx_seq_one_letter_code
_entity_poly.pdbx_strand_id
1 'polypeptide(L)'
;ASYAAAAKIGEAMTGETVGEVVESNSNLFKVGDRVCAHKGWQTFIKVKDTDPTLFKVPSSNLNLSTYLGTVGMPGRTAYFGLNRVGKPKSGETVVVSAASGAVGTVVGQLAKSYGCYVVGIAGGPEKCSYVKDVLKFDECIDYKAGNLNQTLKDACHNGIDIYFENVGGEVTRAVAPLLNPGSRVPICGFISQYNAKDMFATETPFHVLGALKPKPEHRFFVVTEWLNEWEEATKEITNLIEADKIFYKETITKGIENAPQALRDVLTGRNFGKQLIEI
;
A
#
# COMPACT_ATOMS: atom_id res chain seq x y z
N ALA A 1 -11.97 -6.00 -5.62
CA ALA A 1 -11.49 -4.91 -6.47
C ALA A 1 -12.01 -5.11 -7.88
N SER A 2 -12.48 -4.06 -8.53
CA SER A 2 -13.12 -4.11 -9.86
C SER A 2 -12.17 -4.47 -11.01
N TYR A 3 -10.87 -4.47 -10.77
CA TYR A 3 -9.83 -4.79 -11.76
C TYR A 3 -9.35 -6.25 -11.71
N ALA A 4 -9.81 -7.04 -10.76
CA ALA A 4 -9.48 -8.45 -10.65
C ALA A 4 -10.75 -9.31 -10.80
N ALA A 5 -10.62 -10.47 -11.42
CA ALA A 5 -11.70 -11.44 -11.48
C ALA A 5 -12.11 -11.88 -10.07
N ALA A 6 -13.40 -12.09 -9.86
CA ALA A 6 -13.88 -12.63 -8.60
C ALA A 6 -13.30 -14.04 -8.36
N ALA A 7 -12.92 -14.30 -7.12
CA ALA A 7 -12.49 -15.64 -6.71
C ALA A 7 -13.66 -16.63 -6.90
N LYS A 8 -13.38 -17.81 -7.41
CA LYS A 8 -14.38 -18.85 -7.64
C LYS A 8 -14.30 -19.90 -6.54
N ILE A 9 -15.46 -20.40 -6.13
CA ILE A 9 -15.54 -21.51 -5.17
C ILE A 9 -14.92 -22.75 -5.81
N GLY A 10 -14.04 -23.44 -5.07
CA GLY A 10 -13.33 -24.62 -5.54
C GLY A 10 -11.98 -24.33 -6.23
N GLU A 11 -11.61 -23.04 -6.42
CA GLU A 11 -10.29 -22.64 -6.92
C GLU A 11 -9.45 -22.06 -5.77
N ALA A 12 -8.11 -22.07 -5.94
CA ALA A 12 -7.20 -21.43 -4.99
C ALA A 12 -7.47 -19.92 -4.95
N MET A 13 -7.53 -19.34 -3.73
CA MET A 13 -7.65 -17.88 -3.58
C MET A 13 -6.45 -17.19 -4.20
N THR A 14 -6.69 -16.16 -5.00
CA THR A 14 -5.63 -15.41 -5.67
C THR A 14 -4.71 -14.68 -4.68
N GLY A 15 -3.44 -14.58 -5.03
CA GLY A 15 -2.44 -13.88 -4.20
C GLY A 15 -1.05 -14.03 -4.77
N GLU A 16 -0.19 -13.09 -4.41
CA GLU A 16 1.24 -13.15 -4.70
C GLU A 16 1.95 -13.99 -3.63
N THR A 17 2.90 -14.78 -4.06
CA THR A 17 3.71 -15.63 -3.20
C THR A 17 5.20 -15.39 -3.47
N VAL A 18 6.00 -15.62 -2.46
CA VAL A 18 7.46 -15.63 -2.56
C VAL A 18 7.96 -16.92 -1.91
N GLY A 19 8.93 -17.55 -2.52
CA GLY A 19 9.45 -18.82 -2.03
C GLY A 19 10.72 -19.26 -2.75
N GLU A 20 11.08 -20.51 -2.55
CA GLU A 20 12.26 -21.13 -3.13
C GLU A 20 11.85 -22.22 -4.11
N VAL A 21 12.57 -22.32 -5.23
CA VAL A 21 12.39 -23.40 -6.21
C VAL A 21 12.91 -24.70 -5.63
N VAL A 22 12.03 -25.67 -5.40
CA VAL A 22 12.38 -26.99 -4.85
C VAL A 22 12.58 -28.05 -5.94
N GLU A 23 12.00 -27.85 -7.12
CA GLU A 23 12.13 -28.72 -8.30
C GLU A 23 12.07 -27.89 -9.58
N SER A 24 12.90 -28.18 -10.57
CA SER A 24 12.91 -27.44 -11.85
C SER A 24 13.33 -28.30 -13.02
N ASN A 25 12.56 -28.20 -14.11
CA ASN A 25 12.91 -28.68 -15.44
C ASN A 25 13.26 -27.52 -16.41
N SER A 26 13.37 -26.29 -15.90
CA SER A 26 13.63 -25.09 -16.68
C SER A 26 15.14 -24.82 -16.81
N ASN A 27 15.54 -24.24 -17.94
CA ASN A 27 16.88 -23.71 -18.11
C ASN A 27 17.05 -22.31 -17.47
N LEU A 28 15.94 -21.62 -17.16
CA LEU A 28 15.92 -20.26 -16.59
C LEU A 28 15.93 -20.26 -15.06
N PHE A 29 15.32 -21.26 -14.43
CA PHE A 29 15.16 -21.35 -12.97
C PHE A 29 15.78 -22.66 -12.47
N LYS A 30 16.53 -22.57 -11.37
CA LYS A 30 17.23 -23.70 -10.73
C LYS A 30 16.70 -23.92 -9.33
N VAL A 31 16.84 -25.14 -8.81
CA VAL A 31 16.60 -25.45 -7.40
C VAL A 31 17.44 -24.51 -6.53
N GLY A 32 16.83 -23.93 -5.51
CA GLY A 32 17.42 -22.92 -4.63
C GLY A 32 17.21 -21.47 -5.11
N ASP A 33 16.73 -21.23 -6.33
CA ASP A 33 16.39 -19.87 -6.76
C ASP A 33 15.22 -19.35 -5.93
N ARG A 34 15.35 -18.11 -5.43
CA ARG A 34 14.25 -17.38 -4.79
C ARG A 34 13.40 -16.71 -5.84
N VAL A 35 12.08 -16.89 -5.77
CA VAL A 35 11.15 -16.44 -6.81
C VAL A 35 9.88 -15.85 -6.22
N CYS A 36 9.30 -14.88 -6.93
CA CYS A 36 7.92 -14.44 -6.75
C CYS A 36 7.05 -15.02 -7.84
N ALA A 37 5.78 -15.31 -7.51
CA ALA A 37 4.75 -15.73 -8.47
C ALA A 37 3.36 -15.30 -7.99
N HIS A 38 2.43 -15.06 -8.92
CA HIS A 38 1.04 -14.71 -8.59
C HIS A 38 0.11 -15.90 -8.86
N LYS A 39 0.21 -16.93 -8.00
CA LYS A 39 -0.51 -18.22 -8.19
C LYS A 39 -1.46 -18.59 -7.05
N GLY A 40 -1.62 -17.71 -6.09
CA GLY A 40 -2.58 -17.87 -5.01
C GLY A 40 -2.09 -18.67 -3.80
N TRP A 41 -3.01 -18.91 -2.88
CA TRP A 41 -2.74 -19.52 -1.58
C TRP A 41 -2.55 -21.03 -1.71
N GLN A 42 -1.30 -21.45 -1.74
CA GLN A 42 -0.92 -22.85 -1.90
C GLN A 42 0.43 -23.09 -1.20
N THR A 43 0.62 -24.28 -0.67
CA THR A 43 1.89 -24.68 -0.04
C THR A 43 2.99 -24.96 -1.07
N PHE A 44 2.63 -25.53 -2.21
CA PHE A 44 3.48 -25.72 -3.36
C PHE A 44 2.81 -25.26 -4.63
N ILE A 45 3.56 -24.65 -5.51
CA ILE A 45 3.06 -24.08 -6.74
C ILE A 45 3.85 -24.63 -7.92
N LYS A 46 3.17 -25.20 -8.89
CA LYS A 46 3.75 -25.55 -10.20
C LYS A 46 3.53 -24.43 -11.19
N VAL A 47 4.60 -23.84 -11.69
CA VAL A 47 4.56 -22.67 -12.59
C VAL A 47 5.38 -22.99 -13.83
N LYS A 48 4.92 -22.54 -15.01
CA LYS A 48 5.71 -22.55 -16.23
C LYS A 48 6.75 -21.44 -16.17
N ASP A 49 7.95 -21.68 -16.68
CA ASP A 49 9.02 -20.68 -16.75
C ASP A 49 8.70 -19.49 -17.68
N THR A 50 7.70 -19.65 -18.55
CA THR A 50 7.15 -18.58 -19.41
C THR A 50 6.03 -17.78 -18.76
N ASP A 51 5.69 -18.06 -17.49
CA ASP A 51 4.63 -17.32 -16.79
C ASP A 51 5.08 -15.87 -16.49
N PRO A 52 4.34 -14.86 -16.94
CA PRO A 52 4.76 -13.47 -16.81
C PRO A 52 4.76 -12.97 -15.36
N THR A 53 4.16 -13.72 -14.43
CA THR A 53 4.15 -13.39 -13.00
C THR A 53 5.32 -14.03 -12.23
N LEU A 54 6.05 -14.95 -12.86
CA LEU A 54 7.20 -15.61 -12.26
C LEU A 54 8.48 -14.82 -12.53
N PHE A 55 9.14 -14.36 -11.47
CA PHE A 55 10.43 -13.69 -11.59
C PHE A 55 11.34 -14.02 -10.43
N LYS A 56 12.66 -13.97 -10.68
CA LYS A 56 13.67 -14.16 -9.63
C LYS A 56 13.68 -12.95 -8.70
N VAL A 57 13.77 -13.24 -7.42
CA VAL A 57 14.04 -12.22 -6.40
C VAL A 57 15.48 -11.72 -6.60
N PRO A 58 15.70 -10.40 -6.72
CA PRO A 58 17.05 -9.85 -6.78
C PRO A 58 17.88 -10.22 -5.55
N SER A 59 19.18 -10.40 -5.74
CA SER A 59 20.09 -10.63 -4.61
C SER A 59 20.13 -9.39 -3.72
N SER A 60 19.80 -9.56 -2.44
CA SER A 60 19.85 -8.53 -1.42
C SER A 60 19.98 -9.16 -0.03
N ASN A 61 20.29 -8.33 0.98
CA ASN A 61 20.33 -8.76 2.38
C ASN A 61 18.93 -8.74 3.03
N LEU A 62 17.89 -8.39 2.29
CA LEU A 62 16.52 -8.30 2.81
C LEU A 62 15.89 -9.68 3.01
N ASN A 63 15.01 -9.77 3.99
CA ASN A 63 14.17 -10.94 4.17
C ASN A 63 13.30 -11.17 2.94
N LEU A 64 13.08 -12.43 2.60
CA LEU A 64 12.28 -12.83 1.43
C LEU A 64 10.84 -12.26 1.48
N SER A 65 10.26 -12.15 2.68
CA SER A 65 8.95 -11.58 2.94
C SER A 65 8.76 -10.14 2.41
N THR A 66 9.84 -9.34 2.39
CA THR A 66 9.78 -7.93 1.94
C THR A 66 9.37 -7.79 0.48
N TYR A 67 9.60 -8.84 -0.34
CA TYR A 67 9.21 -8.88 -1.74
C TYR A 67 7.70 -9.05 -1.97
N LEU A 68 6.95 -9.37 -0.90
CA LEU A 68 5.47 -9.30 -0.89
C LEU A 68 4.94 -7.99 -0.28
N GLY A 69 5.82 -7.16 0.23
CA GLY A 69 5.52 -5.92 0.94
C GLY A 69 6.29 -4.72 0.40
N THR A 70 7.22 -4.25 1.19
CA THR A 70 7.88 -2.94 1.04
C THR A 70 8.69 -2.80 -0.24
N VAL A 71 9.34 -3.84 -0.75
CA VAL A 71 10.03 -3.84 -2.06
C VAL A 71 9.22 -4.53 -3.17
N GLY A 72 8.08 -5.13 -2.81
CA GLY A 72 7.15 -5.78 -3.73
C GLY A 72 6.08 -4.83 -4.28
N MET A 73 4.93 -5.40 -4.62
CA MET A 73 3.83 -4.66 -5.22
C MET A 73 3.36 -3.47 -4.35
N PRO A 74 3.19 -3.57 -3.01
CA PRO A 74 2.80 -2.42 -2.19
C PRO A 74 3.82 -1.28 -2.19
N GLY A 75 5.12 -1.58 -2.12
CA GLY A 75 6.17 -0.56 -2.18
C GLY A 75 6.23 0.14 -3.53
N ARG A 76 6.18 -0.62 -4.62
CA ARG A 76 6.09 -0.08 -5.99
C ARG A 76 4.83 0.76 -6.18
N THR A 77 3.70 0.35 -5.61
CA THR A 77 2.45 1.12 -5.63
C THR A 77 2.64 2.48 -4.93
N ALA A 78 3.29 2.49 -3.78
CA ALA A 78 3.62 3.71 -3.06
C ALA A 78 4.54 4.62 -3.90
N TYR A 79 5.60 4.05 -4.45
CA TYR A 79 6.59 4.76 -5.27
C TYR A 79 5.96 5.45 -6.49
N PHE A 80 5.25 4.69 -7.32
CA PHE A 80 4.65 5.25 -8.53
C PHE A 80 3.46 6.16 -8.24
N GLY A 81 2.59 5.79 -7.29
CA GLY A 81 1.47 6.64 -6.91
C GLY A 81 1.92 8.00 -6.40
N LEU A 82 2.97 8.04 -5.56
CA LEU A 82 3.51 9.29 -5.07
C LEU A 82 4.25 10.07 -6.18
N ASN A 83 5.17 9.43 -6.90
CA ASN A 83 6.07 10.11 -7.84
C ASN A 83 5.41 10.46 -9.18
N ARG A 84 4.55 9.59 -9.72
CA ARG A 84 3.94 9.77 -11.05
C ARG A 84 2.59 10.47 -10.99
N VAL A 85 1.83 10.29 -9.90
CA VAL A 85 0.50 10.91 -9.72
C VAL A 85 0.55 12.06 -8.71
N GLY A 86 1.12 11.84 -7.53
CA GLY A 86 1.25 12.86 -6.49
C GLY A 86 2.21 13.99 -6.85
N LYS A 87 3.38 13.66 -7.43
CA LYS A 87 4.42 14.61 -7.85
C LYS A 87 4.81 15.60 -6.75
N PRO A 88 5.28 15.10 -5.59
CA PRO A 88 5.54 15.92 -4.42
C PRO A 88 6.65 16.93 -4.66
N LYS A 89 6.51 18.11 -4.03
CA LYS A 89 7.52 19.16 -3.99
C LYS A 89 7.89 19.44 -2.54
N SER A 90 9.14 19.80 -2.31
CA SER A 90 9.60 20.19 -0.98
C SER A 90 8.73 21.31 -0.39
N GLY A 91 8.37 21.19 0.89
CA GLY A 91 7.52 22.12 1.61
C GLY A 91 6.01 21.87 1.46
N GLU A 92 5.56 20.96 0.59
CA GLU A 92 4.15 20.60 0.46
C GLU A 92 3.67 19.74 1.63
N THR A 93 2.38 19.83 1.94
CA THR A 93 1.70 18.98 2.92
C THR A 93 1.14 17.74 2.23
N VAL A 94 1.59 16.56 2.68
CA VAL A 94 1.14 15.27 2.20
C VAL A 94 0.35 14.56 3.30
N VAL A 95 -0.90 14.23 3.03
CA VAL A 95 -1.73 13.39 3.91
C VAL A 95 -1.81 11.98 3.35
N VAL A 96 -1.62 10.98 4.23
CA VAL A 96 -1.63 9.56 3.84
C VAL A 96 -2.65 8.81 4.68
N SER A 97 -3.70 8.29 4.07
CA SER A 97 -4.64 7.40 4.75
C SER A 97 -4.09 5.97 4.84
N ALA A 98 -4.48 5.22 5.87
CA ALA A 98 -3.89 3.93 6.25
C ALA A 98 -2.35 4.00 6.36
N ALA A 99 -1.84 5.03 7.04
CA ALA A 99 -0.42 5.38 7.11
C ALA A 99 0.47 4.28 7.68
N SER A 100 -0.05 3.43 8.57
CA SER A 100 0.67 2.27 9.13
C SER A 100 0.56 1.00 8.28
N GLY A 101 -0.11 1.05 7.12
CA GLY A 101 -0.30 -0.09 6.22
C GLY A 101 0.87 -0.27 5.24
N ALA A 102 0.84 -1.36 4.46
CA ALA A 102 1.94 -1.74 3.58
C ALA A 102 2.32 -0.68 2.52
N VAL A 103 1.33 0.05 1.99
CA VAL A 103 1.54 1.16 1.04
C VAL A 103 1.82 2.46 1.77
N GLY A 104 0.97 2.83 2.74
CA GLY A 104 1.04 4.12 3.44
C GLY A 104 2.37 4.36 4.15
N THR A 105 2.94 3.31 4.76
CA THR A 105 4.26 3.33 5.38
C THR A 105 5.34 3.83 4.43
N VAL A 106 5.36 3.34 3.19
CA VAL A 106 6.37 3.72 2.19
C VAL A 106 6.09 5.12 1.64
N VAL A 107 4.81 5.43 1.33
CA VAL A 107 4.41 6.75 0.80
C VAL A 107 4.92 7.88 1.68
N GLY A 108 4.65 7.81 2.97
CA GLY A 108 5.00 8.94 3.85
C GLY A 108 6.49 9.09 4.06
N GLN A 109 7.25 7.99 4.16
CA GLN A 109 8.70 8.08 4.30
C GLN A 109 9.37 8.59 3.01
N LEU A 110 8.88 8.22 1.83
CA LEU A 110 9.32 8.81 0.58
C LEU A 110 8.98 10.31 0.54
N ALA A 111 7.76 10.72 0.92
CA ALA A 111 7.37 12.11 0.98
C ALA A 111 8.26 12.92 1.95
N LYS A 112 8.61 12.33 3.11
CA LYS A 112 9.58 12.92 4.05
C LYS A 112 10.95 13.12 3.40
N SER A 113 11.44 12.13 2.65
CA SER A 113 12.74 12.24 1.96
C SER A 113 12.77 13.35 0.89
N TYR A 114 11.60 13.71 0.36
CA TYR A 114 11.44 14.83 -0.59
C TYR A 114 11.23 16.19 0.10
N GLY A 115 11.29 16.24 1.43
CA GLY A 115 11.15 17.48 2.21
C GLY A 115 9.71 17.93 2.41
N CYS A 116 8.73 17.03 2.31
CA CYS A 116 7.33 17.32 2.59
C CYS A 116 7.03 17.30 4.10
N TYR A 117 6.01 18.05 4.52
CA TYR A 117 5.34 17.88 5.79
C TYR A 117 4.32 16.75 5.65
N VAL A 118 4.42 15.69 6.46
CA VAL A 118 3.66 14.47 6.28
C VAL A 118 2.75 14.17 7.46
N VAL A 119 1.45 14.05 7.19
CA VAL A 119 0.42 13.70 8.18
C VAL A 119 -0.15 12.33 7.85
N GLY A 120 -0.03 11.39 8.80
CA GLY A 120 -0.62 10.06 8.69
C GLY A 120 -2.03 10.02 9.28
N ILE A 121 -2.89 9.16 8.73
CA ILE A 121 -4.16 8.79 9.35
C ILE A 121 -4.12 7.28 9.57
N ALA A 122 -4.22 6.84 10.84
CA ALA A 122 -4.17 5.44 11.23
C ALA A 122 -5.22 5.13 12.30
N GLY A 123 -5.41 3.87 12.66
CA GLY A 123 -6.44 3.47 13.62
C GLY A 123 -5.85 2.95 14.93
N GLY A 124 -5.96 3.73 15.98
CA GLY A 124 -5.51 3.42 17.33
C GLY A 124 -4.16 4.04 17.69
N PRO A 125 -3.94 4.29 18.98
CA PRO A 125 -2.78 5.03 19.47
C PRO A 125 -1.46 4.33 19.16
N GLU A 126 -1.39 3.00 19.22
CA GLU A 126 -0.18 2.22 18.93
C GLU A 126 0.30 2.46 17.49
N LYS A 127 -0.63 2.43 16.51
CA LYS A 127 -0.30 2.67 15.11
C LYS A 127 0.13 4.11 14.88
N CYS A 128 -0.53 5.07 15.54
CA CYS A 128 -0.16 6.48 15.43
C CYS A 128 1.22 6.76 16.03
N SER A 129 1.55 6.20 17.20
CA SER A 129 2.90 6.30 17.77
C SER A 129 3.96 5.71 16.83
N TYR A 130 3.70 4.52 16.27
CA TYR A 130 4.62 3.93 15.30
C TYR A 130 4.85 4.83 14.07
N VAL A 131 3.79 5.42 13.51
CA VAL A 131 3.88 6.31 12.36
C VAL A 131 4.69 7.57 12.69
N LYS A 132 4.53 8.15 13.87
CA LYS A 132 5.30 9.32 14.31
C LYS A 132 6.73 8.96 14.74
N ASP A 133 6.87 7.99 15.61
CA ASP A 133 8.12 7.75 16.34
C ASP A 133 9.11 6.93 15.51
N VAL A 134 8.61 5.98 14.71
CA VAL A 134 9.44 5.08 13.90
C VAL A 134 9.51 5.55 12.46
N LEU A 135 8.37 5.80 11.81
CA LEU A 135 8.34 6.22 10.41
C LEU A 135 8.64 7.70 10.19
N LYS A 136 8.74 8.48 11.30
CA LYS A 136 9.12 9.90 11.30
C LYS A 136 8.19 10.82 10.51
N PHE A 137 6.90 10.48 10.44
CA PHE A 137 5.90 11.44 9.99
C PHE A 137 5.81 12.60 10.99
N ASP A 138 5.47 13.79 10.50
CA ASP A 138 5.35 14.96 11.37
C ASP A 138 4.18 14.83 12.34
N GLU A 139 3.03 14.33 11.83
CA GLU A 139 1.85 14.06 12.64
C GLU A 139 1.18 12.73 12.25
N CYS A 140 0.42 12.14 13.19
CA CYS A 140 -0.47 11.03 12.90
C CYS A 140 -1.78 11.17 13.68
N ILE A 141 -2.88 11.04 12.97
CA ILE A 141 -4.23 11.21 13.50
C ILE A 141 -4.88 9.85 13.67
N ASP A 142 -5.37 9.59 14.88
CA ASP A 142 -6.19 8.42 15.17
C ASP A 142 -7.64 8.68 14.76
N TYR A 143 -8.07 8.10 13.64
CA TYR A 143 -9.44 8.26 13.14
C TYR A 143 -10.49 7.63 14.06
N LYS A 144 -10.07 6.75 14.99
CA LYS A 144 -10.96 6.08 15.97
C LYS A 144 -11.23 6.95 17.22
N ALA A 145 -10.48 8.04 17.41
CA ALA A 145 -10.62 8.92 18.56
C ALA A 145 -11.89 9.83 18.52
N GLY A 146 -12.67 9.81 17.42
CA GLY A 146 -13.96 10.47 17.31
C GLY A 146 -13.91 11.96 16.94
N ASN A 147 -12.74 12.52 16.67
CA ASN A 147 -12.56 13.97 16.39
C ASN A 147 -11.76 14.23 15.10
N LEU A 148 -11.83 13.31 14.12
CA LEU A 148 -11.01 13.30 12.90
C LEU A 148 -10.98 14.67 12.18
N ASN A 149 -12.14 15.31 11.98
CA ASN A 149 -12.21 16.57 11.23
C ASN A 149 -11.41 17.70 11.91
N GLN A 150 -11.53 17.84 13.24
CA GLN A 150 -10.83 18.87 13.98
C GLN A 150 -9.32 18.61 14.04
N THR A 151 -8.94 17.39 14.42
CA THR A 151 -7.51 17.04 14.53
C THR A 151 -6.79 17.10 13.18
N LEU A 152 -7.47 16.75 12.09
CA LEU A 152 -6.93 16.88 10.74
C LEU A 152 -6.75 18.36 10.35
N LYS A 153 -7.71 19.21 10.67
CA LYS A 153 -7.62 20.66 10.43
C LYS A 153 -6.47 21.28 11.21
N ASP A 154 -6.29 20.87 12.46
CA ASP A 154 -5.22 21.39 13.33
C ASP A 154 -3.84 20.93 12.85
N ALA A 155 -3.71 19.69 12.36
CA ALA A 155 -2.47 19.16 11.81
C ALA A 155 -2.14 19.74 10.43
N CYS A 156 -3.14 20.08 9.62
CA CYS A 156 -2.98 20.57 8.23
C CYS A 156 -3.33 22.06 8.12
N HIS A 157 -2.79 22.91 9.01
CA HIS A 157 -3.10 24.35 9.10
C HIS A 157 -2.77 25.13 7.82
N ASN A 158 -1.89 24.63 6.94
CA ASN A 158 -1.58 25.20 5.62
C ASN A 158 -2.39 24.56 4.48
N GLY A 159 -3.40 23.73 4.79
CA GLY A 159 -4.11 22.93 3.83
C GLY A 159 -3.33 21.69 3.38
N ILE A 160 -3.85 20.98 2.38
CA ILE A 160 -3.32 19.69 1.90
C ILE A 160 -3.02 19.81 0.41
N ASP A 161 -1.76 19.57 0.02
CA ASP A 161 -1.32 19.62 -1.38
C ASP A 161 -1.41 18.25 -2.05
N ILE A 162 -1.17 17.18 -1.29
CA ILE A 162 -1.29 15.81 -1.77
C ILE A 162 -2.06 14.97 -0.75
N TYR A 163 -3.08 14.28 -1.22
CA TYR A 163 -3.78 13.26 -0.42
C TYR A 163 -3.62 11.88 -1.06
N PHE A 164 -2.83 11.01 -0.44
CA PHE A 164 -2.69 9.64 -0.90
C PHE A 164 -3.82 8.78 -0.34
N GLU A 165 -4.76 8.44 -1.21
CA GLU A 165 -6.03 7.81 -0.84
C GLU A 165 -5.96 6.29 -0.88
N ASN A 166 -6.16 5.66 0.30
CA ASN A 166 -6.21 4.20 0.46
C ASN A 166 -7.54 3.71 1.06
N VAL A 167 -8.36 4.59 1.67
CA VAL A 167 -9.43 4.20 2.59
C VAL A 167 -10.83 4.51 2.07
N GLY A 168 -11.07 5.70 1.55
CA GLY A 168 -12.41 6.14 1.17
C GLY A 168 -13.30 6.58 2.34
N GLY A 169 -14.58 6.77 2.06
CA GLY A 169 -15.62 7.01 3.06
C GLY A 169 -15.40 8.28 3.93
N GLU A 170 -15.50 8.13 5.24
CA GLU A 170 -15.36 9.24 6.19
C GLU A 170 -14.00 9.93 6.12
N VAL A 171 -12.93 9.17 5.84
CA VAL A 171 -11.59 9.75 5.75
C VAL A 171 -11.50 10.68 4.54
N THR A 172 -11.99 10.29 3.38
CA THR A 172 -12.05 11.17 2.20
C THR A 172 -12.87 12.41 2.48
N ARG A 173 -14.05 12.28 3.12
CA ARG A 173 -14.90 13.42 3.48
C ARG A 173 -14.24 14.40 4.45
N ALA A 174 -13.43 13.88 5.39
CA ALA A 174 -12.68 14.72 6.32
C ALA A 174 -11.52 15.48 5.66
N VAL A 175 -10.84 14.85 4.71
CA VAL A 175 -9.72 15.45 3.97
C VAL A 175 -10.20 16.48 2.93
N ALA A 176 -11.28 16.18 2.22
CA ALA A 176 -11.75 16.94 1.07
C ALA A 176 -11.84 18.47 1.29
N PRO A 177 -12.41 18.99 2.40
CA PRO A 177 -12.53 20.44 2.63
C PRO A 177 -11.18 21.14 2.92
N LEU A 178 -10.10 20.39 3.15
CA LEU A 178 -8.78 20.92 3.47
C LEU A 178 -7.82 20.89 2.27
N LEU A 179 -8.27 20.38 1.13
CA LEU A 179 -7.47 20.31 -0.09
C LEU A 179 -7.21 21.71 -0.67
N ASN A 180 -5.95 22.00 -0.91
CA ASN A 180 -5.53 23.27 -1.54
C ASN A 180 -5.96 23.34 -3.03
N PRO A 181 -6.15 24.53 -3.59
CA PRO A 181 -6.25 24.69 -5.03
C PRO A 181 -5.02 24.09 -5.74
N GLY A 182 -5.26 23.25 -6.75
CA GLY A 182 -4.17 22.54 -7.45
C GLY A 182 -3.62 21.32 -6.73
N SER A 183 -4.28 20.86 -5.65
CA SER A 183 -3.93 19.62 -4.96
C SER A 183 -4.08 18.39 -5.85
N ARG A 184 -3.33 17.34 -5.54
CA ARG A 184 -3.28 16.08 -6.28
C ARG A 184 -3.70 14.92 -5.37
N VAL A 185 -4.57 14.05 -5.87
CA VAL A 185 -5.07 12.91 -5.10
C VAL A 185 -4.83 11.61 -5.86
N PRO A 186 -3.68 10.94 -5.63
CA PRO A 186 -3.49 9.56 -6.06
C PRO A 186 -4.49 8.65 -5.34
N ILE A 187 -5.45 8.08 -6.09
CA ILE A 187 -6.41 7.12 -5.54
C ILE A 187 -5.83 5.72 -5.76
N CYS A 188 -5.22 5.16 -4.71
CA CYS A 188 -4.67 3.81 -4.69
C CYS A 188 -5.76 2.77 -4.43
N GLY A 189 -6.71 3.10 -3.56
CA GLY A 189 -7.82 2.24 -3.18
C GLY A 189 -8.78 2.94 -2.23
N PHE A 190 -9.83 2.24 -1.86
CA PHE A 190 -10.82 2.71 -0.88
C PHE A 190 -11.37 1.52 -0.08
N ILE A 191 -10.47 0.92 0.71
CA ILE A 191 -10.67 -0.37 1.42
C ILE A 191 -11.91 -0.39 2.32
N SER A 192 -12.34 0.75 2.84
CA SER A 192 -13.56 0.85 3.66
C SER A 192 -14.83 0.43 2.91
N GLN A 193 -14.79 0.41 1.57
CA GLN A 193 -15.93 0.09 0.72
C GLN A 193 -15.84 -1.29 0.04
N TYR A 194 -14.76 -2.04 0.24
CA TYR A 194 -14.56 -3.33 -0.43
C TYR A 194 -15.56 -4.41 0.00
N ASN A 195 -16.18 -4.26 1.17
CA ASN A 195 -17.24 -5.16 1.66
C ASN A 195 -18.67 -4.69 1.30
N ALA A 196 -18.83 -3.58 0.59
CA ALA A 196 -20.14 -3.12 0.15
C ALA A 196 -20.73 -4.10 -0.89
N LYS A 197 -22.05 -4.36 -0.79
CA LYS A 197 -22.76 -5.23 -1.76
C LYS A 197 -22.65 -4.71 -3.18
N ASP A 198 -22.73 -3.39 -3.34
CA ASP A 198 -22.47 -2.67 -4.57
C ASP A 198 -21.55 -1.49 -4.25
N MET A 199 -20.32 -1.60 -4.65
CA MET A 199 -19.30 -0.59 -4.41
C MET A 199 -19.60 0.71 -5.18
N PHE A 200 -20.29 0.63 -6.31
CA PHE A 200 -20.63 1.79 -7.13
C PHE A 200 -21.95 2.47 -6.71
N ALA A 201 -22.78 1.79 -5.94
CA ALA A 201 -23.96 2.39 -5.32
C ALA A 201 -23.64 3.21 -4.05
N THR A 202 -22.38 3.13 -3.56
CA THR A 202 -21.91 3.93 -2.43
C THR A 202 -21.14 5.16 -2.91
N GLU A 203 -21.10 6.20 -2.06
CA GLU A 203 -20.31 7.39 -2.35
C GLU A 203 -18.81 7.04 -2.34
N THR A 204 -18.18 7.08 -3.50
CA THR A 204 -16.75 6.80 -3.66
C THR A 204 -15.90 8.07 -3.54
N PRO A 205 -14.57 7.98 -3.38
CA PRO A 205 -13.67 9.14 -3.44
C PRO A 205 -13.88 10.00 -4.69
N PHE A 206 -14.21 9.41 -5.83
CA PHE A 206 -14.49 10.15 -7.08
C PHE A 206 -15.70 11.08 -6.96
N HIS A 207 -16.75 10.67 -6.25
CA HIS A 207 -17.94 11.51 -6.03
C HIS A 207 -17.59 12.69 -5.13
N VAL A 208 -16.90 12.41 -4.00
CA VAL A 208 -16.53 13.46 -3.03
C VAL A 208 -15.58 14.47 -3.67
N LEU A 209 -14.50 14.04 -4.28
CA LEU A 209 -13.48 14.90 -4.87
C LEU A 209 -13.98 15.60 -6.14
N GLY A 210 -14.84 14.92 -6.91
CA GLY A 210 -15.44 15.49 -8.13
C GLY A 210 -16.42 16.64 -7.88
N ALA A 211 -17.01 16.71 -6.68
CA ALA A 211 -17.95 17.76 -6.28
C ALA A 211 -17.26 19.04 -5.78
N LEU A 212 -15.96 19.00 -5.47
CA LEU A 212 -15.22 20.16 -4.94
C LEU A 212 -15.03 21.27 -5.97
N LYS A 213 -14.96 22.51 -5.46
CA LYS A 213 -14.65 23.71 -6.26
C LYS A 213 -13.64 24.58 -5.50
N PRO A 214 -12.39 24.73 -5.96
CA PRO A 214 -11.84 24.09 -7.17
C PRO A 214 -11.72 22.58 -7.02
N LYS A 215 -11.88 21.86 -8.14
CA LYS A 215 -11.73 20.40 -8.18
C LYS A 215 -10.25 20.03 -8.13
N PRO A 216 -9.81 19.13 -7.22
CA PRO A 216 -8.46 18.61 -7.20
C PRO A 216 -8.17 17.73 -8.42
N GLU A 217 -6.91 17.65 -8.82
CA GLU A 217 -6.45 16.64 -9.75
C GLU A 217 -6.49 15.27 -9.04
N HIS A 218 -7.39 14.38 -9.45
CA HIS A 218 -7.51 13.07 -8.83
C HIS A 218 -7.58 11.96 -9.86
N ARG A 219 -6.87 10.88 -9.58
CA ARG A 219 -6.71 9.76 -10.51
C ARG A 219 -6.57 8.45 -9.76
N PHE A 220 -7.39 7.46 -10.13
CA PHE A 220 -7.13 6.07 -9.81
C PHE A 220 -5.97 5.56 -10.67
N PHE A 221 -5.09 4.76 -10.08
CA PHE A 221 -3.96 4.15 -10.78
C PHE A 221 -3.80 2.69 -10.35
N VAL A 222 -3.16 1.92 -11.21
CA VAL A 222 -2.70 0.57 -10.89
C VAL A 222 -1.22 0.48 -11.17
N VAL A 223 -0.49 -0.19 -10.28
CA VAL A 223 0.98 -0.28 -10.36
C VAL A 223 1.49 -0.90 -11.65
N THR A 224 0.67 -1.71 -12.32
CA THR A 224 0.99 -2.33 -13.61
C THR A 224 1.10 -1.35 -14.79
N GLU A 225 0.68 -0.11 -14.61
CA GLU A 225 0.89 0.95 -15.62
C GLU A 225 2.38 1.21 -15.88
N TRP A 226 3.25 0.89 -14.91
CA TRP A 226 4.70 1.14 -14.95
C TRP A 226 5.53 -0.16 -14.87
N LEU A 227 5.05 -1.25 -15.43
CA LEU A 227 5.73 -2.56 -15.40
C LEU A 227 7.21 -2.50 -15.79
N ASN A 228 7.53 -1.72 -16.82
CA ASN A 228 8.89 -1.58 -17.33
C ASN A 228 9.84 -0.82 -16.37
N GLU A 229 9.30 -0.13 -15.37
CA GLU A 229 10.06 0.65 -14.39
C GLU A 229 10.13 -0.06 -13.01
N TRP A 230 9.57 -1.26 -12.88
CA TRP A 230 9.47 -1.96 -11.59
C TRP A 230 10.83 -2.30 -10.98
N GLU A 231 11.79 -2.65 -11.80
CA GLU A 231 13.15 -2.99 -11.34
C GLU A 231 13.83 -1.78 -10.70
N GLU A 232 13.71 -0.60 -11.33
CA GLU A 232 14.24 0.65 -10.80
C GLU A 232 13.61 1.01 -9.46
N ALA A 233 12.27 0.98 -9.36
CA ALA A 233 11.55 1.26 -8.12
C ALA A 233 11.92 0.29 -7.01
N THR A 234 12.01 -1.01 -7.31
CA THR A 234 12.43 -2.03 -6.35
C THR A 234 13.84 -1.77 -5.84
N LYS A 235 14.78 -1.46 -6.73
CA LYS A 235 16.17 -1.15 -6.38
C LYS A 235 16.29 0.10 -5.50
N GLU A 236 15.56 1.16 -5.84
CA GLU A 236 15.58 2.39 -5.06
C GLU A 236 15.05 2.16 -3.63
N ILE A 237 13.91 1.49 -3.49
CA ILE A 237 13.35 1.18 -2.18
C ILE A 237 14.28 0.25 -1.39
N THR A 238 14.88 -0.77 -2.04
CA THR A 238 15.87 -1.66 -1.41
C THR A 238 17.03 -0.86 -0.83
N ASN A 239 17.62 0.04 -1.63
CA ASN A 239 18.73 0.89 -1.18
C ASN A 239 18.33 1.77 0.01
N LEU A 240 17.10 2.29 0.03
CA LEU A 240 16.60 3.11 1.15
C LEU A 240 16.41 2.29 2.42
N ILE A 241 15.98 1.03 2.31
CA ILE A 241 15.87 0.13 3.46
C ILE A 241 17.26 -0.24 4.01
N GLU A 242 18.19 -0.63 3.13
CA GLU A 242 19.57 -0.99 3.50
C GLU A 242 20.36 0.19 4.08
N ALA A 243 19.93 1.42 3.79
CA ALA A 243 20.48 2.66 4.35
C ALA A 243 19.74 3.16 5.62
N ASP A 244 18.86 2.35 6.21
CA ASP A 244 18.03 2.70 7.38
C ASP A 244 17.18 3.98 7.18
N LYS A 245 16.75 4.24 5.93
CA LYS A 245 15.91 5.40 5.57
C LYS A 245 14.43 5.05 5.37
N ILE A 246 14.12 3.77 5.19
CA ILE A 246 12.74 3.24 5.16
C ILE A 246 12.63 2.11 6.16
N PHE A 247 11.69 2.27 7.09
CA PHE A 247 11.30 1.27 8.06
C PHE A 247 9.95 0.67 7.68
N TYR A 248 9.73 -0.58 8.03
CA TYR A 248 8.47 -1.27 7.75
C TYR A 248 8.14 -2.27 8.86
N LYS A 249 6.88 -2.67 8.90
CA LYS A 249 6.40 -3.69 9.83
C LYS A 249 5.60 -4.73 9.07
N GLU A 250 5.77 -5.99 9.47
CA GLU A 250 5.04 -7.13 8.93
C GLU A 250 4.30 -7.84 10.08
N THR A 251 3.06 -8.23 9.81
CA THR A 251 2.31 -9.15 10.66
C THR A 251 2.37 -10.52 10.00
N ILE A 252 3.14 -11.45 10.58
CA ILE A 252 3.34 -12.79 10.03
C ILE A 252 2.46 -13.76 10.82
N THR A 253 1.56 -14.44 10.12
CA THR A 253 0.70 -15.49 10.65
C THR A 253 1.16 -16.82 10.09
N LYS A 254 1.39 -17.83 10.94
CA LYS A 254 1.86 -19.15 10.52
C LYS A 254 0.68 -20.05 10.12
N GLY A 255 0.91 -20.86 9.10
CA GLY A 255 -0.03 -21.85 8.60
C GLY A 255 -1.04 -21.30 7.60
N ILE A 256 -1.17 -21.96 6.45
CA ILE A 256 -2.08 -21.57 5.37
C ILE A 256 -3.56 -21.59 5.80
N GLU A 257 -3.92 -22.44 6.75
CA GLU A 257 -5.26 -22.55 7.33
C GLU A 257 -5.70 -21.24 8.01
N ASN A 258 -4.77 -20.40 8.43
CA ASN A 258 -5.03 -19.10 9.07
C ASN A 258 -5.17 -17.95 8.06
N ALA A 259 -4.91 -18.18 6.77
CA ALA A 259 -4.99 -17.14 5.73
C ALA A 259 -6.39 -16.49 5.63
N PRO A 260 -7.54 -17.21 5.74
CA PRO A 260 -8.84 -16.56 5.72
C PRO A 260 -9.08 -15.61 6.90
N GLN A 261 -8.58 -15.93 8.09
CA GLN A 261 -8.69 -15.03 9.25
C GLN A 261 -7.77 -13.82 9.09
N ALA A 262 -6.53 -14.02 8.63
CA ALA A 262 -5.59 -12.94 8.36
C ALA A 262 -6.14 -11.95 7.31
N LEU A 263 -6.83 -12.42 6.27
CA LEU A 263 -7.50 -11.54 5.31
C LEU A 263 -8.61 -10.71 5.98
N ARG A 264 -9.44 -11.33 6.85
CA ARG A 264 -10.46 -10.60 7.61
C ARG A 264 -9.83 -9.54 8.52
N ASP A 265 -8.68 -9.83 9.11
CA ASP A 265 -7.96 -8.88 9.98
C ASP A 265 -7.45 -7.66 9.19
N VAL A 266 -7.01 -7.84 7.93
CA VAL A 266 -6.71 -6.71 7.03
C VAL A 266 -7.95 -5.85 6.78
N LEU A 267 -9.07 -6.48 6.41
CA LEU A 267 -10.32 -5.77 6.08
C LEU A 267 -10.95 -5.05 7.28
N THR A 268 -10.62 -5.45 8.50
CA THR A 268 -11.09 -4.84 9.76
C THR A 268 -10.03 -3.98 10.44
N GLY A 269 -8.85 -3.83 9.83
CA GLY A 269 -7.76 -3.01 10.35
C GLY A 269 -7.10 -3.55 11.63
N ARG A 270 -7.17 -4.85 11.88
CA ARG A 270 -6.53 -5.50 13.04
C ARG A 270 -5.05 -5.78 12.82
N ASN A 271 -4.64 -6.03 11.58
CA ASN A 271 -3.23 -6.21 11.22
C ASN A 271 -2.41 -4.94 11.43
N PHE A 272 -1.10 -5.09 11.52
CA PHE A 272 -0.16 -3.99 11.60
C PHE A 272 0.90 -4.13 10.48
N GLY A 273 1.04 -3.10 9.65
CA GLY A 273 1.91 -3.16 8.48
C GLY A 273 1.39 -4.11 7.40
N LYS A 274 2.28 -4.85 6.76
CA LYS A 274 1.93 -5.88 5.77
C LYS A 274 1.53 -7.18 6.43
N GLN A 275 0.33 -7.70 6.13
CA GLN A 275 -0.09 -9.04 6.53
C GLN A 275 0.51 -10.09 5.60
N LEU A 276 1.14 -11.09 6.16
CA LEU A 276 1.76 -12.23 5.48
C LEU A 276 1.33 -13.55 6.12
N ILE A 277 1.40 -14.61 5.35
CA ILE A 277 1.25 -16.00 5.80
C ILE A 277 2.56 -16.72 5.56
N GLU A 278 3.13 -17.27 6.61
CA GLU A 278 4.29 -18.16 6.55
C GLU A 278 3.77 -19.60 6.47
N ILE A 279 4.21 -20.34 5.47
CA ILE A 279 3.77 -21.71 5.17
C ILE A 279 4.88 -22.69 5.56
#